data_9fb8544abe4a21f91020b6a613b5f058
#
_entry.id   9fb8544abe4a21f91020b6a613b5f058
#
_cell.length_a   1.000
_cell.length_b   1.000
_cell.length_c   1.000
_cell.angle_alpha   90.00
_cell.angle_beta   90.00
_cell.angle_gamma   90.00
#
_symmetry.space_group_name_H-M   'P 1'
#
loop_
_entity.id
_entity.type
_entity.pdbx_description
1 polymer ?
#
loop_
_entity_poly.entity_id
_entity_poly.type
_entity_poly.pdbx_seq_one_letter_code
_entity_poly.pdbx_strand_id
1 'polypeptide(L)'
;SLAVSNHFSVEGLEEFYAGLYLACEKYGIDLVGGDTTSSKTGMCISITVLGEADEQDIVYRNTAKENQLICVSGDLGAAYMGLQLLEREKLVFQGDENAQPDFAGYEYILERQLKPEARKDIVQQFKEKNILPTAMIDISDGLASEIMHICKDSGIGCNIYEEKIPIDYQTFKM
;
A
#
# COMPACT_ATOMS: atom_id res chain seq x y z
N SER A 1 -15.24 -8.73 -5.06
CA SER A 1 -16.08 -8.54 -6.26
C SER A 1 -15.30 -7.78 -7.32
N LEU A 2 -15.55 -8.09 -8.58
CA LEU A 2 -14.91 -7.49 -9.73
C LEU A 2 -15.98 -6.96 -10.70
N ALA A 3 -15.94 -5.68 -11.05
CA ALA A 3 -16.75 -5.12 -12.12
C ALA A 3 -15.84 -4.74 -13.29
N VAL A 4 -16.12 -5.25 -14.49
CA VAL A 4 -15.20 -5.16 -15.64
C VAL A 4 -15.93 -4.62 -16.86
N SER A 5 -15.31 -3.68 -17.56
CA SER A 5 -15.80 -3.21 -18.86
C SER A 5 -15.26 -4.09 -20.00
N ASN A 6 -15.85 -3.94 -21.17
CA ASN A 6 -15.46 -4.66 -22.39
C ASN A 6 -14.09 -4.23 -22.96
N HIS A 7 -13.38 -3.31 -22.30
CA HIS A 7 -12.02 -2.92 -22.68
C HIS A 7 -10.94 -3.87 -22.13
N PHE A 8 -11.31 -4.75 -21.21
CA PHE A 8 -10.38 -5.72 -20.62
C PHE A 8 -10.54 -7.07 -21.31
N SER A 9 -9.43 -7.64 -21.75
CA SER A 9 -9.39 -8.97 -22.36
C SER A 9 -9.54 -10.08 -21.32
N VAL A 10 -9.85 -11.28 -21.76
CA VAL A 10 -9.89 -12.47 -20.90
C VAL A 10 -8.50 -12.78 -20.35
N GLU A 11 -7.48 -12.66 -21.20
CA GLU A 11 -6.08 -12.86 -20.82
C GLU A 11 -5.65 -11.90 -19.72
N GLY A 12 -6.03 -10.62 -19.80
CA GLY A 12 -5.76 -9.64 -18.75
C GLY A 12 -6.45 -9.97 -17.42
N LEU A 13 -7.64 -10.59 -17.48
CA LEU A 13 -8.31 -11.08 -16.27
C LEU A 13 -7.63 -12.32 -15.70
N GLU A 14 -7.14 -13.23 -16.54
CA GLU A 14 -6.35 -14.38 -16.10
C GLU A 14 -5.06 -13.94 -15.39
N GLU A 15 -4.36 -12.94 -15.92
CA GLU A 15 -3.17 -12.34 -15.27
C GLU A 15 -3.53 -11.67 -13.95
N PHE A 16 -4.65 -10.96 -13.87
CA PHE A 16 -5.14 -10.40 -12.62
C PHE A 16 -5.38 -11.48 -11.55
N TYR A 17 -6.06 -12.57 -11.89
CA TYR A 17 -6.29 -13.67 -10.97
C TYR A 17 -5.00 -14.41 -10.61
N ALA A 18 -4.07 -14.56 -11.55
CA ALA A 18 -2.73 -15.12 -11.25
C ALA A 18 -2.02 -14.30 -10.19
N GLY A 19 -2.03 -12.96 -10.29
CA GLY A 19 -1.49 -12.05 -9.28
C GLY A 19 -2.21 -12.18 -7.93
N LEU A 20 -3.54 -12.31 -7.93
CA LEU A 20 -4.33 -12.52 -6.72
C LEU A 20 -3.96 -13.83 -6.01
N TYR A 21 -3.82 -14.93 -6.74
CA TYR A 21 -3.40 -16.22 -6.17
C TYR A 21 -1.97 -16.19 -5.64
N LEU A 22 -1.05 -15.51 -6.31
CA LEU A 22 0.31 -15.29 -5.78
C LEU A 22 0.29 -14.53 -4.45
N ALA A 23 -0.56 -13.52 -4.32
CA ALA A 23 -0.72 -12.80 -3.05
C ALA A 23 -1.32 -13.72 -1.97
N CYS A 24 -2.32 -14.52 -2.31
CA CYS A 24 -2.90 -15.50 -1.39
C CYS A 24 -1.85 -16.47 -0.86
N GLU A 25 -1.03 -17.04 -1.73
CA GLU A 25 0.06 -17.94 -1.36
C GLU A 25 1.11 -17.23 -0.48
N LYS A 26 1.55 -16.04 -0.90
CA LYS A 26 2.55 -15.25 -0.15
C LYS A 26 2.11 -14.93 1.27
N TYR A 27 0.85 -14.56 1.45
CA TYR A 27 0.34 -14.15 2.75
C TYR A 27 -0.35 -15.27 3.55
N GLY A 28 -0.52 -16.44 2.96
CA GLY A 28 -1.18 -17.59 3.59
C GLY A 28 -2.66 -17.31 3.87
N ILE A 29 -3.37 -16.78 2.88
CA ILE A 29 -4.80 -16.47 2.91
C ILE A 29 -5.52 -17.24 1.81
N ASP A 30 -6.79 -17.55 2.02
CA ASP A 30 -7.63 -18.29 1.08
C ASP A 30 -8.60 -17.35 0.36
N LEU A 31 -8.73 -17.53 -0.94
CA LEU A 31 -9.81 -16.91 -1.71
C LEU A 31 -11.07 -17.77 -1.59
N VAL A 32 -12.00 -17.33 -0.76
CA VAL A 32 -13.20 -18.11 -0.43
C VAL A 32 -14.41 -17.84 -1.30
N GLY A 33 -14.33 -16.83 -2.17
CA GLY A 33 -15.43 -16.52 -3.08
C GLY A 33 -15.27 -15.16 -3.75
N GLY A 34 -16.24 -14.83 -4.57
CA GLY A 34 -16.28 -13.57 -5.30
C GLY A 34 -17.46 -13.52 -6.26
N ASP A 35 -17.60 -12.37 -6.90
CA ASP A 35 -18.60 -12.15 -7.94
C ASP A 35 -17.98 -11.25 -9.04
N THR A 36 -18.38 -11.51 -10.28
CA THR A 36 -17.94 -10.72 -11.42
C THR A 36 -19.16 -10.16 -12.15
N THR A 37 -19.17 -8.85 -12.33
CA THR A 37 -20.25 -8.15 -13.03
C THR A 37 -19.70 -7.20 -14.08
N SER A 38 -20.59 -6.62 -14.88
CA SER A 38 -20.20 -5.65 -15.92
C SER A 38 -20.07 -4.24 -15.36
N SER A 39 -19.08 -3.50 -15.87
CA SER A 39 -18.90 -2.06 -15.68
C SER A 39 -19.04 -1.33 -17.01
N LYS A 40 -19.51 -0.08 -16.99
CA LYS A 40 -19.64 0.75 -18.19
C LYS A 40 -18.37 1.54 -18.51
N THR A 41 -17.50 1.78 -17.54
CA THR A 41 -16.42 2.76 -17.67
C THR A 41 -15.02 2.23 -17.44
N GLY A 42 -14.85 1.11 -16.73
CA GLY A 42 -13.51 0.64 -16.37
C GLY A 42 -13.57 -0.61 -15.52
N MET A 43 -12.52 -0.83 -14.75
CA MET A 43 -12.45 -1.92 -13.76
C MET A 43 -12.64 -1.34 -12.36
N CYS A 44 -13.50 -1.99 -11.58
CA CYS A 44 -13.66 -1.72 -10.15
C CYS A 44 -13.42 -3.01 -9.40
N ILE A 45 -12.50 -2.96 -8.43
CA ILE A 45 -12.13 -4.10 -7.60
C ILE A 45 -12.53 -3.79 -6.16
N SER A 46 -13.33 -4.68 -5.55
CA SER A 46 -13.69 -4.59 -4.14
C SER A 46 -13.26 -5.88 -3.45
N ILE A 47 -12.38 -5.76 -2.45
CA ILE A 47 -11.85 -6.88 -1.69
C ILE A 47 -12.38 -6.80 -0.24
N THR A 48 -12.98 -7.88 0.23
CA THR A 48 -13.35 -8.05 1.63
C THR A 48 -12.44 -9.10 2.25
N VAL A 49 -11.78 -8.76 3.34
CA VAL A 49 -10.90 -9.66 4.09
C VAL A 49 -11.56 -9.98 5.42
N LEU A 50 -11.61 -11.26 5.76
CA LEU A 50 -12.09 -11.76 7.04
C LEU A 50 -10.95 -12.44 7.77
N GLY A 51 -10.86 -12.23 9.07
CA GLY A 51 -9.82 -12.82 9.91
C GLY A 51 -10.29 -12.94 11.36
N GLU A 52 -9.57 -13.72 12.13
CA GLU A 52 -9.80 -13.89 13.57
C GLU A 52 -8.52 -13.49 14.32
N ALA A 53 -8.70 -12.83 15.45
CA ALA A 53 -7.62 -12.48 16.38
C ALA A 53 -8.16 -12.49 17.81
N ASP A 54 -7.29 -12.76 18.77
CA ASP A 54 -7.64 -12.57 20.18
C ASP A 54 -7.83 -11.07 20.44
N GLU A 55 -8.82 -10.71 21.26
CA GLU A 55 -9.17 -9.32 21.55
C GLU A 55 -7.98 -8.51 22.05
N GLN A 56 -7.12 -9.13 22.83
CA GLN A 56 -5.91 -8.51 23.39
C GLN A 56 -4.82 -8.21 22.33
N ASP A 57 -4.87 -8.84 21.15
CA ASP A 57 -3.91 -8.67 20.05
C ASP A 57 -4.37 -7.62 19.04
N ILE A 58 -5.60 -7.11 19.20
CA ILE A 58 -6.17 -6.11 18.30
C ILE A 58 -5.63 -4.73 18.66
N VAL A 59 -5.02 -4.06 17.69
CA VAL A 59 -4.54 -2.70 17.83
C VAL A 59 -5.44 -1.74 17.03
N TYR A 60 -6.01 -0.78 17.73
CA TYR A 60 -6.87 0.24 17.14
C TYR A 60 -6.08 1.51 16.82
N ARG A 61 -6.59 2.35 15.93
CA ARG A 61 -5.98 3.63 15.59
C ARG A 61 -6.34 4.77 16.56
N ASN A 62 -7.28 4.56 17.48
CA ASN A 62 -7.84 5.57 18.38
C ASN A 62 -7.38 5.44 19.83
N THR A 63 -6.29 4.73 20.07
CA THR A 63 -5.80 4.42 21.41
C THR A 63 -4.41 4.97 21.73
N ALA A 64 -3.89 5.87 20.87
CA ALA A 64 -2.63 6.56 21.13
C ALA A 64 -2.72 7.51 22.34
N LYS A 65 -1.59 7.66 23.05
CA LYS A 65 -1.49 8.48 24.26
C LYS A 65 -0.36 9.51 24.13
N GLU A 66 -0.45 10.56 24.93
CA GLU A 66 0.62 11.57 25.02
C GLU A 66 1.98 10.96 25.39
N ASN A 67 3.04 11.60 24.94
CA ASN A 67 4.44 11.21 25.19
C ASN A 67 4.86 9.84 24.64
N GLN A 68 4.11 9.30 23.67
CA GLN A 68 4.50 8.10 22.95
C GLN A 68 5.31 8.43 21.70
N LEU A 69 6.14 7.47 21.26
CA LEU A 69 6.91 7.60 20.04
C LEU A 69 6.05 7.22 18.83
N ILE A 70 6.19 8.01 17.76
CA ILE A 70 5.67 7.64 16.44
C ILE A 70 6.74 6.83 15.72
N CYS A 71 6.38 5.64 15.29
CA CYS A 71 7.26 4.76 14.54
C CYS A 71 6.63 4.43 13.18
N VAL A 72 7.46 4.27 12.16
CA VAL A 72 7.04 3.82 10.84
C VAL A 72 7.92 2.64 10.41
N SER A 73 7.37 1.70 9.68
CA SER A 73 8.11 0.61 9.08
C SER A 73 8.40 0.91 7.61
N GLY A 74 9.66 0.76 7.17
CA GLY A 74 10.09 1.10 5.83
C GLY A 74 10.36 2.60 5.66
N ASP A 75 10.24 3.06 4.43
CA ASP A 75 10.44 4.46 4.02
C ASP A 75 9.17 5.01 3.34
N LEU A 76 9.15 6.30 3.13
CA LEU A 76 7.97 7.02 2.66
C LEU A 76 8.24 7.75 1.33
N GLY A 77 7.17 7.96 0.57
CA GLY A 77 7.19 8.72 -0.68
C GLY A 77 7.55 7.92 -1.92
N ALA A 78 8.16 6.74 -1.79
CA ALA A 78 8.65 5.95 -2.93
C ALA A 78 7.54 5.57 -3.92
N ALA A 79 6.37 5.14 -3.45
CA ALA A 79 5.25 4.80 -4.33
C ALA A 79 4.74 6.00 -5.12
N TYR A 80 4.65 7.18 -4.48
CA TYR A 80 4.26 8.41 -5.18
C TYR A 80 5.28 8.81 -6.26
N MET A 81 6.57 8.73 -5.96
CA MET A 81 7.61 9.03 -6.96
C MET A 81 7.61 8.00 -8.09
N GLY A 82 7.33 6.73 -7.81
CA GLY A 82 7.11 5.70 -8.83
C GLY A 82 5.95 6.03 -9.75
N LEU A 83 4.83 6.50 -9.21
CA LEU A 83 3.69 6.96 -10.01
C LEU A 83 4.06 8.15 -10.91
N GLN A 84 4.77 9.16 -10.36
CA GLN A 84 5.21 10.32 -11.14
C GLN A 84 6.12 9.92 -12.29
N LEU A 85 7.02 8.96 -12.07
CA LEU A 85 7.87 8.41 -13.11
C LEU A 85 7.06 7.73 -14.21
N LEU A 86 6.10 6.86 -13.85
CA LEU A 86 5.25 6.17 -14.81
C LEU A 86 4.39 7.14 -15.63
N GLU A 87 3.84 8.16 -15.00
CA GLU A 87 3.07 9.19 -15.71
C GLU A 87 3.95 10.01 -16.67
N ARG A 88 5.15 10.37 -16.26
CA ARG A 88 6.12 11.05 -17.12
C ARG A 88 6.44 10.22 -18.36
N GLU A 89 6.80 8.96 -18.18
CA GLU A 89 7.14 8.06 -19.29
C GLU A 89 5.95 7.79 -20.22
N LYS A 90 4.74 7.71 -19.67
CA LYS A 90 3.50 7.61 -20.45
C LYS A 90 3.30 8.83 -21.34
N LEU A 91 3.57 10.05 -20.85
CA LEU A 91 3.47 11.27 -21.65
C LEU A 91 4.51 11.30 -22.77
N VAL A 92 5.74 10.86 -22.51
CA VAL A 92 6.81 10.75 -23.51
C VAL A 92 6.38 9.78 -24.62
N PHE A 93 5.90 8.59 -24.25
CA PHE A 93 5.43 7.59 -25.21
C PHE A 93 4.22 8.08 -26.05
N GLN A 94 3.30 8.83 -25.44
CA GLN A 94 2.17 9.42 -26.19
C GLN A 94 2.61 10.52 -27.17
N GLY A 95 3.73 11.17 -26.92
CA GLY A 95 4.32 12.18 -27.80
C GLY A 95 5.17 11.60 -28.94
N ASP A 96 5.78 10.44 -28.72
CA ASP A 96 6.59 9.69 -29.69
C ASP A 96 6.45 8.18 -29.44
N GLU A 97 5.70 7.50 -30.28
CA GLU A 97 5.46 6.06 -30.20
C GLU A 97 6.74 5.19 -30.35
N ASN A 98 7.84 5.77 -30.86
CA ASN A 98 9.13 5.11 -30.95
C ASN A 98 9.99 5.28 -29.69
N ALA A 99 9.60 6.17 -28.79
CA ALA A 99 10.31 6.35 -27.54
C ALA A 99 10.16 5.09 -26.67
N GLN A 100 11.26 4.63 -26.08
CA GLN A 100 11.24 3.57 -25.09
C GLN A 100 11.32 4.20 -23.69
N PRO A 101 10.45 3.77 -22.75
CA PRO A 101 10.54 4.22 -21.37
C PRO A 101 11.91 3.89 -20.77
N ASP A 102 12.50 4.84 -20.04
CA ASP A 102 13.73 4.61 -19.30
C ASP A 102 13.46 4.52 -17.81
N PHE A 103 13.56 3.31 -17.29
CA PHE A 103 13.34 2.97 -15.89
C PHE A 103 14.63 2.59 -15.15
N ALA A 104 15.79 2.66 -15.83
CA ALA A 104 17.06 2.24 -15.24
C ALA A 104 17.43 3.08 -14.01
N GLY A 105 17.70 2.41 -12.89
CA GLY A 105 18.04 3.03 -11.62
C GLY A 105 16.85 3.56 -10.81
N TYR A 106 15.62 3.20 -11.21
CA TYR A 106 14.38 3.56 -10.51
C TYR A 106 13.57 2.33 -10.10
N GLU A 107 14.18 1.17 -10.09
CA GLU A 107 13.52 -0.13 -9.84
C GLU A 107 12.79 -0.14 -8.50
N TYR A 108 13.39 0.45 -7.46
CA TYR A 108 12.83 0.48 -6.13
C TYR A 108 11.50 1.27 -6.07
N ILE A 109 11.50 2.51 -6.57
CA ILE A 109 10.29 3.35 -6.53
C ILE A 109 9.17 2.79 -7.42
N LEU A 110 9.52 2.13 -8.53
CA LEU A 110 8.55 1.43 -9.38
C LEU A 110 7.95 0.22 -8.67
N GLU A 111 8.78 -0.59 -8.04
CA GLU A 111 8.31 -1.75 -7.26
C GLU A 111 7.37 -1.33 -6.14
N ARG A 112 7.70 -0.25 -5.42
CA ARG A 112 6.86 0.30 -4.35
C ARG A 112 5.49 0.76 -4.85
N GLN A 113 5.38 1.28 -6.07
CA GLN A 113 4.12 1.68 -6.70
C GLN A 113 3.34 0.50 -7.27
N LEU A 114 4.02 -0.40 -7.99
CA LEU A 114 3.37 -1.45 -8.76
C LEU A 114 3.13 -2.73 -7.97
N LYS A 115 3.91 -2.94 -6.89
CA LYS A 115 3.88 -4.15 -6.09
C LYS A 115 3.97 -3.83 -4.59
N PRO A 116 2.98 -3.11 -4.05
CA PRO A 116 2.97 -2.81 -2.62
C PRO A 116 2.87 -4.10 -1.80
N GLU A 117 3.58 -4.13 -0.68
CA GLU A 117 3.64 -5.31 0.20
C GLU A 117 3.03 -5.02 1.56
N ALA A 118 2.14 -5.93 2.02
CA ALA A 118 1.65 -5.90 3.40
C ALA A 118 2.76 -6.31 4.37
N ARG A 119 2.93 -5.55 5.45
CA ARG A 119 4.02 -5.71 6.43
C ARG A 119 3.71 -6.80 7.47
N LYS A 120 3.37 -8.00 6.99
CA LYS A 120 3.19 -9.20 7.84
C LYS A 120 4.43 -9.51 8.68
N ASP A 121 5.63 -9.24 8.14
CA ASP A 121 6.91 -9.39 8.82
C ASP A 121 7.00 -8.59 10.13
N ILE A 122 6.51 -7.35 10.12
CA ILE A 122 6.51 -6.47 11.30
C ILE A 122 5.53 -6.98 12.37
N VAL A 123 4.34 -7.41 11.95
CA VAL A 123 3.36 -7.99 12.88
C VAL A 123 3.90 -9.25 13.53
N GLN A 124 4.59 -10.10 12.77
CA GLN A 124 5.26 -11.28 13.31
C GLN A 124 6.36 -10.91 14.31
N GLN A 125 7.21 -9.92 14.00
CA GLN A 125 8.23 -9.43 14.92
C GLN A 125 7.64 -8.86 16.20
N PHE A 126 6.50 -8.17 16.14
CA PHE A 126 5.80 -7.71 17.35
C PHE A 126 5.38 -8.87 18.25
N LYS A 127 4.81 -9.93 17.66
CA LYS A 127 4.46 -11.15 18.39
C LYS A 127 5.68 -11.81 19.02
N GLU A 128 6.75 -12.03 18.27
CA GLU A 128 7.98 -12.67 18.74
C GLU A 128 8.65 -11.90 19.87
N LYS A 129 8.57 -10.57 19.84
CA LYS A 129 9.18 -9.68 20.84
C LYS A 129 8.23 -9.31 21.96
N ASN A 130 6.99 -9.79 21.92
CA ASN A 130 5.93 -9.40 22.86
C ASN A 130 5.74 -7.89 22.95
N ILE A 131 5.74 -7.22 21.80
CA ILE A 131 5.49 -5.78 21.66
C ILE A 131 4.08 -5.59 21.13
N LEU A 132 3.27 -4.81 21.82
CA LEU A 132 1.96 -4.39 21.33
C LEU A 132 1.96 -2.86 21.18
N PRO A 133 1.87 -2.32 19.96
CA PRO A 133 1.69 -0.89 19.75
C PRO A 133 0.41 -0.40 20.40
N THR A 134 0.41 0.82 20.92
CA THR A 134 -0.80 1.40 21.53
C THR A 134 -1.81 1.88 20.51
N ALA A 135 -1.36 2.30 19.32
CA ALA A 135 -2.21 2.59 18.18
C ALA A 135 -1.46 2.24 16.91
N MET A 136 -2.18 1.88 15.85
CA MET A 136 -1.60 1.52 14.56
C MET A 136 -2.57 1.83 13.43
N ILE A 137 -2.02 2.21 12.30
CA ILE A 137 -2.73 2.42 11.02
C ILE A 137 -1.76 2.07 9.89
N ASP A 138 -2.27 1.61 8.76
CA ASP A 138 -1.49 1.51 7.53
C ASP A 138 -1.30 2.90 6.89
N ILE A 139 -0.30 3.05 6.02
CA ILE A 139 -0.07 4.29 5.28
C ILE A 139 -0.49 4.05 3.83
N SER A 140 -1.72 4.43 3.51
CA SER A 140 -2.29 4.32 2.17
C SER A 140 -2.39 5.67 1.45
N ASP A 141 -2.79 6.74 2.15
CA ASP A 141 -2.99 8.07 1.58
C ASP A 141 -1.83 9.04 1.88
N GLY A 142 -0.89 8.62 2.71
CA GLY A 142 0.31 9.36 3.07
C GLY A 142 0.44 9.68 4.55
N LEU A 143 1.67 9.90 4.99
CA LEU A 143 2.02 10.08 6.40
C LEU A 143 1.17 11.13 7.11
N ALA A 144 0.92 12.27 6.48
CA ALA A 144 0.17 13.36 7.09
C ALA A 144 -1.29 12.98 7.36
N SER A 145 -1.93 12.31 6.39
CA SER A 145 -3.32 11.83 6.52
C SER A 145 -3.45 10.86 7.69
N GLU A 146 -2.61 9.82 7.72
CA GLU A 146 -2.72 8.74 8.70
C GLU A 146 -2.39 9.20 10.11
N ILE A 147 -1.41 10.08 10.26
CA ILE A 147 -1.14 10.69 11.58
C ILE A 147 -2.30 11.56 12.04
N MET A 148 -2.90 12.33 11.14
CA MET A 148 -4.09 13.12 11.48
C MET A 148 -5.26 12.23 11.93
N HIS A 149 -5.45 11.06 11.31
CA HIS A 149 -6.45 10.09 11.76
C HIS A 149 -6.16 9.59 13.18
N ILE A 150 -4.94 9.14 13.46
CA ILE A 150 -4.56 8.70 14.81
C ILE A 150 -4.77 9.83 15.82
N CYS A 151 -4.30 11.03 15.54
CA CYS A 151 -4.41 12.18 16.44
C CYS A 151 -5.86 12.55 16.72
N LYS A 152 -6.68 12.66 15.66
CA LYS A 152 -8.09 13.01 15.78
C LYS A 152 -8.87 11.97 16.56
N ASP A 153 -8.69 10.69 16.22
CA ASP A 153 -9.46 9.60 16.83
C ASP A 153 -9.01 9.32 18.27
N SER A 154 -7.76 9.65 18.61
CA SER A 154 -7.22 9.54 19.98
C SER A 154 -7.37 10.82 20.81
N GLY A 155 -7.80 11.94 20.23
CA GLY A 155 -7.96 13.22 20.92
C GLY A 155 -6.65 13.87 21.36
N ILE A 156 -5.54 13.64 20.64
CA ILE A 156 -4.20 14.15 20.94
C ILE A 156 -3.58 14.88 19.76
N GLY A 157 -2.49 15.61 19.98
CA GLY A 157 -1.63 16.16 18.94
C GLY A 157 -0.32 15.39 18.81
N CYS A 158 0.48 15.71 17.80
CA CYS A 158 1.81 15.16 17.62
C CYS A 158 2.81 16.20 17.13
N ASN A 159 4.09 15.92 17.31
CA ASN A 159 5.20 16.65 16.70
C ASN A 159 5.94 15.71 15.75
N ILE A 160 6.13 16.13 14.52
CA ILE A 160 6.90 15.41 13.50
C ILE A 160 8.11 16.26 13.16
N TYR A 161 9.26 15.60 13.10
CA TYR A 161 10.53 16.22 12.69
C TYR A 161 10.85 15.74 11.29
N GLU A 162 10.85 16.66 10.34
CA GLU A 162 11.03 16.37 8.90
C GLU A 162 12.31 15.55 8.65
N GLU A 163 13.41 15.94 9.31
CA GLU A 163 14.71 15.28 9.21
C GLU A 163 14.74 13.83 9.72
N LYS A 164 13.68 13.39 10.41
CA LYS A 164 13.52 12.02 10.92
C LYS A 164 12.58 11.15 10.09
N ILE A 165 11.98 11.72 9.05
CA ILE A 165 11.14 10.95 8.13
C ILE A 165 12.05 10.09 7.26
N PRO A 166 11.91 8.75 7.29
CA PRO A 166 12.74 7.89 6.46
C PRO A 166 12.35 8.02 4.99
N ILE A 167 13.31 8.36 4.16
CA ILE A 167 13.16 8.49 2.70
C ILE A 167 14.28 7.70 2.04
N ASP A 168 13.94 6.83 1.09
CA ASP A 168 14.92 6.08 0.31
C ASP A 168 15.71 7.00 -0.64
N TYR A 169 16.93 6.56 -0.99
CA TYR A 169 17.83 7.34 -1.86
C TYR A 169 17.22 7.60 -3.25
N GLN A 170 16.56 6.62 -3.88
CA GLN A 170 15.94 6.82 -5.19
C GLN A 170 14.77 7.82 -5.10
N THR A 171 13.99 7.75 -4.03
CA THR A 171 12.91 8.70 -3.74
C THR A 171 13.43 10.11 -3.58
N PHE A 172 14.53 10.27 -2.84
CA PHE A 172 15.13 11.59 -2.60
C PHE A 172 15.78 12.20 -3.85
N LYS A 173 16.31 11.36 -4.74
CA LYS A 173 17.03 11.80 -5.95
C LYS A 173 16.07 12.25 -7.06
N MET A 174 14.84 11.80 -7.06
CA MET A 174 13.85 12.10 -8.08
C MET A 174 13.13 13.43 -7.80
#